data_3c006a6a86ca7c0c39d9e0422f25aafc
#
_entry.id   3c006a6a86ca7c0c39d9e0422f25aafc
#
_cell.length_a   1.000
_cell.length_b   1.000
_cell.length_c   1.000
_cell.angle_alpha   90.00
_cell.angle_beta   90.00
_cell.angle_gamma   90.00
#
_symmetry.space_group_name_H-M   'P 1'
#
loop_
_entity.id
_entity.type
_entity.pdbx_description
1 polymer ?
#
loop_
_entity_poly.entity_id
_entity_poly.type
_entity_poly.pdbx_seq_one_letter_code
_entity_poly.pdbx_strand_id
1 'polypeptide(L)'
;PVQTYVLEQDDRLLKDVIERELGRAGQVFVVFNRVKGIQQIAAKIEEMVPDAVVGVGHGQMNEHALENVMLDFIEGRSNVLVATTIIESGLDIPNANTMIVLDADHYGLSQLYQLRGRVGRSNRLAYAYLMYQKDKVLTEVAEKRLKAIREFTEFGAGFKVAMRDLEIRGAGNLLGTAQSGHMMNVGYELYCKMV
;
A
#
# COMPACT_ATOMS: atom_id res chain seq x y z
N PRO A 1 -8.04 -8.04 11.75
CA PRO A 1 -8.57 -7.68 10.43
C PRO A 1 -8.04 -6.33 9.98
N VAL A 2 -7.85 -6.19 8.68
CA VAL A 2 -7.37 -4.95 8.07
C VAL A 2 -8.49 -4.33 7.25
N GLN A 3 -8.85 -3.09 7.58
CA GLN A 3 -9.80 -2.34 6.77
C GLN A 3 -9.05 -1.63 5.65
N THR A 4 -9.48 -1.84 4.41
CA THR A 4 -8.81 -1.34 3.22
C THR A 4 -9.67 -0.30 2.52
N TYR A 5 -9.07 0.86 2.27
CA TYR A 5 -9.72 1.97 1.57
C TYR A 5 -8.94 2.30 0.30
N VAL A 6 -9.67 2.62 -0.76
CA VAL A 6 -9.10 3.09 -2.03
C VAL A 6 -9.59 4.51 -2.24
N LEU A 7 -8.66 5.47 -2.24
CA LEU A 7 -8.99 6.89 -2.17
C LEU A 7 -8.09 7.71 -3.09
N GLU A 8 -8.57 8.88 -3.49
CA GLU A 8 -7.72 9.86 -4.16
C GLU A 8 -6.73 10.46 -3.16
N GLN A 9 -5.49 10.66 -3.60
CA GLN A 9 -4.46 11.27 -2.77
C GLN A 9 -4.76 12.75 -2.56
N ASP A 10 -4.78 13.15 -1.30
CA ASP A 10 -5.03 14.52 -0.87
C ASP A 10 -4.18 14.77 0.37
N ASP A 11 -3.50 15.90 0.42
CA ASP A 11 -2.61 16.22 1.53
C ASP A 11 -3.35 16.30 2.86
N ARG A 12 -4.56 16.82 2.85
CA ARG A 12 -5.39 16.89 4.06
C ARG A 12 -5.75 15.50 4.55
N LEU A 13 -6.11 14.61 3.64
CA LEU A 13 -6.41 13.22 3.97
C LEU A 13 -5.18 12.51 4.52
N LEU A 14 -4.05 12.71 3.88
CA LEU A 14 -2.76 12.13 4.32
C LEU A 14 -2.45 12.57 5.75
N LYS A 15 -2.57 13.86 6.03
CA LYS A 15 -2.40 14.42 7.37
C LYS A 15 -3.34 13.77 8.39
N ASP A 16 -4.63 13.73 8.06
CA ASP A 16 -5.66 13.21 8.98
C ASP A 16 -5.43 11.73 9.29
N VAL A 17 -5.08 10.94 8.30
CA VAL A 17 -4.80 9.51 8.48
C VAL A 17 -3.60 9.29 9.39
N ILE A 18 -2.52 10.03 9.18
CA ILE A 18 -1.32 9.92 10.00
C ILE A 18 -1.60 10.36 11.44
N GLU A 19 -2.22 11.51 11.61
CA GLU A 19 -2.54 12.04 12.95
C GLU A 19 -3.44 11.09 13.72
N ARG A 20 -4.38 10.45 13.05
CA ARG A 20 -5.28 9.48 13.68
C ARG A 20 -4.52 8.29 14.26
N GLU A 21 -3.55 7.75 13.50
CA GLU A 21 -2.75 6.63 13.98
C GLU A 21 -1.80 7.04 15.11
N LEU A 22 -1.13 8.18 14.96
CA LEU A 22 -0.25 8.67 16.01
C LEU A 22 -1.03 8.99 17.29
N GLY A 23 -2.26 9.47 17.16
CA GLY A 23 -3.13 9.78 18.31
C GLY A 23 -3.52 8.55 19.13
N ARG A 24 -3.49 7.36 18.54
CA ARG A 24 -3.73 6.11 19.29
C ARG A 24 -2.43 5.37 19.62
N ALA A 25 -1.31 6.08 19.61
CA ALA A 25 0.04 5.57 19.92
C ALA A 25 0.52 4.46 19.00
N GLY A 26 0.05 4.47 17.75
CA GLY A 26 0.51 3.54 16.73
C GLY A 26 1.55 4.17 15.83
N GLN A 27 1.99 3.40 14.85
CA GLN A 27 2.97 3.81 13.85
C GLN A 27 2.39 3.69 12.45
N VAL A 28 2.91 4.50 11.53
CA VAL A 28 2.43 4.54 10.15
C VAL A 28 3.54 4.10 9.21
N PHE A 29 3.21 3.21 8.29
CA PHE A 29 4.09 2.78 7.21
C PHE A 29 3.60 3.38 5.91
N VAL A 30 4.42 4.22 5.27
CA VAL A 30 4.08 4.87 3.99
C VAL A 30 4.95 4.27 2.89
N VAL A 31 4.32 3.69 1.89
CA VAL A 31 5.00 3.08 0.75
C VAL A 31 4.99 4.04 -0.42
N PHE A 32 6.18 4.38 -0.90
CA PHE A 32 6.36 5.24 -2.06
C PHE A 32 7.47 4.65 -2.93
N ASN A 33 7.10 4.08 -4.07
CA ASN A 33 7.98 3.21 -4.85
C ASN A 33 8.95 3.95 -5.78
N ARG A 34 9.41 5.12 -5.39
CA ARG A 34 10.43 5.87 -6.14
C ARG A 34 11.43 6.48 -5.18
N VAL A 35 12.71 6.21 -5.42
CA VAL A 35 13.78 6.84 -4.63
C VAL A 35 13.78 8.35 -4.86
N LYS A 36 13.59 8.77 -6.12
CA LYS A 36 13.45 10.18 -6.45
C LYS A 36 12.11 10.68 -5.89
N GLY A 37 12.18 11.70 -5.07
CA GLY A 37 10.99 12.31 -4.47
C GLY A 37 10.63 11.77 -3.10
N ILE A 38 11.26 10.69 -2.62
CA ILE A 38 10.92 10.12 -1.32
C ILE A 38 11.24 11.08 -0.17
N GLN A 39 12.33 11.83 -0.28
CA GLN A 39 12.68 12.82 0.74
C GLN A 39 11.68 13.96 0.80
N GLN A 40 11.13 14.37 -0.34
CA GLN A 40 10.09 15.40 -0.38
C GLN A 40 8.79 14.92 0.28
N ILE A 41 8.44 13.66 0.11
CA ILE A 41 7.28 13.07 0.81
C ILE A 41 7.52 13.10 2.32
N ALA A 42 8.70 12.68 2.77
CA ALA A 42 9.04 12.70 4.19
C ALA A 42 8.99 14.11 4.78
N ALA A 43 9.58 15.08 4.07
CA ALA A 43 9.58 16.49 4.49
C ALA A 43 8.16 17.05 4.56
N LYS A 44 7.31 16.72 3.59
CA LYS A 44 5.91 17.14 3.59
C LYS A 44 5.18 16.60 4.82
N ILE A 45 5.39 15.34 5.16
CA ILE A 45 4.74 14.73 6.32
C ILE A 45 5.20 15.43 7.62
N GLU A 46 6.49 15.67 7.76
CA GLU A 46 7.02 16.37 8.94
C GLU A 46 6.45 17.78 9.08
N GLU A 47 6.28 18.48 7.95
CA GLU A 47 5.69 19.81 7.95
C GLU A 47 4.21 19.79 8.31
N MET A 48 3.45 18.84 7.76
CA MET A 48 2.01 18.74 8.00
C MET A 48 1.66 18.21 9.38
N VAL A 49 2.48 17.30 9.92
CA VAL A 49 2.21 16.59 11.17
C VAL A 49 3.36 16.86 12.13
N PRO A 50 3.21 17.84 13.04
CA PRO A 50 4.31 18.23 13.94
C PRO A 50 4.82 17.09 14.83
N ASP A 51 3.97 16.14 15.20
CA ASP A 51 4.35 15.02 16.04
C ASP A 51 5.03 13.88 15.28
N ALA A 52 5.11 13.96 13.95
CA ALA A 52 5.72 12.90 13.15
C ALA A 52 7.25 12.97 13.24
N VAL A 53 7.85 11.83 13.53
CA VAL A 53 9.28 11.60 13.43
C VAL A 53 9.48 10.60 12.31
N VAL A 54 9.91 11.10 11.15
CA VAL A 54 9.88 10.33 9.91
C VAL A 54 11.25 9.69 9.63
N GLY A 55 11.25 8.37 9.46
CA GLY A 55 12.37 7.63 8.91
C GLY A 55 12.16 7.38 7.42
N VAL A 56 13.23 7.37 6.65
CA VAL A 56 13.20 7.11 5.20
C VAL A 56 14.09 5.93 4.88
N GLY A 57 13.53 4.91 4.19
CA GLY A 57 14.29 3.75 3.75
C GLY A 57 14.08 3.46 2.27
N HIS A 58 15.17 3.28 1.53
CA HIS A 58 15.09 2.94 0.11
C HIS A 58 16.30 2.11 -0.36
N GLY A 59 16.18 1.54 -1.54
CA GLY A 59 17.15 0.58 -2.06
C GLY A 59 18.51 1.13 -2.46
N GLN A 60 18.68 2.45 -2.55
CA GLN A 60 19.99 3.06 -2.84
C GLN A 60 20.79 3.39 -1.58
N MET A 61 20.19 3.21 -0.41
CA MET A 61 20.90 3.35 0.85
C MET A 61 21.84 2.16 1.06
N ASN A 62 22.97 2.39 1.76
CA ASN A 62 23.77 1.26 2.15
C ASN A 62 23.02 0.42 3.20
N GLU A 63 23.39 -0.84 3.31
CA GLU A 63 22.72 -1.80 4.16
C GLU A 63 22.69 -1.36 5.63
N HIS A 64 23.78 -0.80 6.11
CA HIS A 64 23.90 -0.35 7.50
C HIS A 64 22.94 0.82 7.80
N ALA A 65 22.87 1.79 6.90
CA ALA A 65 21.97 2.93 7.04
C ALA A 65 20.50 2.50 7.01
N LEU A 66 20.15 1.58 6.12
CA LEU A 66 18.81 1.03 6.03
C LEU A 66 18.43 0.28 7.29
N GLU A 67 19.34 -0.53 7.80
CA GLU A 67 19.15 -1.28 9.04
C GLU A 67 18.91 -0.34 10.23
N ASN A 68 19.65 0.76 10.33
CA ASN A 68 19.44 1.75 11.38
C ASN A 68 18.05 2.41 11.31
N VAL A 69 17.60 2.74 10.11
CA VAL A 69 16.25 3.30 9.90
C VAL A 69 15.18 2.32 10.38
N MET A 70 15.34 1.05 10.04
CA MET A 70 14.39 0.01 10.44
C MET A 70 14.39 -0.21 11.94
N LEU A 71 15.56 -0.25 12.57
CA LEU A 71 15.68 -0.40 14.02
C LEU A 71 15.03 0.78 14.74
N ASP A 72 15.25 2.01 14.29
CA ASP A 72 14.62 3.19 14.87
C ASP A 72 13.10 3.08 14.84
N PHE A 73 12.56 2.59 13.74
CA PHE A 73 11.12 2.42 13.63
C PHE A 73 10.60 1.29 14.53
N ILE A 74 11.24 0.14 14.53
CA ILE A 74 10.85 -1.00 15.35
C ILE A 74 10.88 -0.63 16.84
N GLU A 75 11.88 0.13 17.26
CA GLU A 75 12.04 0.54 18.65
C GLU A 75 11.26 1.80 19.04
N GLY A 76 10.51 2.36 18.10
CA GLY A 76 9.64 3.50 18.38
C GLY A 76 10.34 4.86 18.39
N ARG A 77 11.60 4.95 17.97
CA ARG A 77 12.30 6.22 17.85
C ARG A 77 11.82 7.05 16.66
N SER A 78 11.26 6.41 15.66
CA SER A 78 10.47 7.07 14.63
C SER A 78 9.04 6.51 14.67
N ASN A 79 8.06 7.27 14.26
CA ASN A 79 6.66 6.85 14.27
C ASN A 79 6.03 6.82 12.88
N VAL A 80 6.73 7.31 11.88
CA VAL A 80 6.34 7.20 10.47
C VAL A 80 7.54 6.70 9.69
N LEU A 81 7.38 5.62 8.94
CA LEU A 81 8.39 5.11 8.05
C LEU A 81 7.93 5.31 6.62
N VAL A 82 8.68 6.09 5.83
CA VAL A 82 8.43 6.24 4.40
C VAL A 82 9.47 5.39 3.67
N ALA A 83 9.01 4.43 2.89
CA ALA A 83 9.91 3.46 2.30
C ALA A 83 9.46 3.00 0.93
N THR A 84 10.43 2.55 0.13
CA THR A 84 10.13 1.81 -1.11
C THR A 84 9.77 0.36 -0.78
N THR A 85 9.26 -0.37 -1.78
CA THR A 85 8.84 -1.78 -1.61
C THR A 85 9.99 -2.75 -1.30
N ILE A 86 11.21 -2.28 -1.35
CA ILE A 86 12.42 -3.12 -1.18
C ILE A 86 12.60 -3.60 0.26
N ILE A 87 11.88 -3.03 1.21
CA ILE A 87 11.94 -3.47 2.60
C ILE A 87 11.07 -4.71 2.77
N GLU A 88 11.53 -5.80 2.16
CA GLU A 88 10.77 -7.04 2.13
C GLU A 88 11.17 -8.05 3.21
N SER A 89 12.15 -7.77 3.98
CA SER A 89 12.82 -8.76 4.80
C SER A 89 12.06 -9.19 6.05
N GLY A 90 10.78 -9.50 5.94
CA GLY A 90 10.07 -10.24 6.99
C GLY A 90 10.10 -9.63 8.40
N LEU A 91 10.42 -8.34 8.53
CA LEU A 91 10.43 -7.67 9.81
C LEU A 91 9.00 -7.46 10.28
N ASP A 92 8.67 -8.03 11.43
CA ASP A 92 7.40 -7.77 12.07
C ASP A 92 7.42 -6.38 12.69
N ILE A 93 6.46 -5.57 12.31
CA ILE A 93 6.29 -4.22 12.84
C ILE A 93 4.95 -4.18 13.58
N PRO A 94 4.91 -4.65 14.83
CA PRO A 94 3.63 -4.88 15.51
C PRO A 94 2.79 -3.62 15.75
N ASN A 95 3.42 -2.46 15.83
CA ASN A 95 2.71 -1.20 16.05
C ASN A 95 2.37 -0.45 14.75
N ALA A 96 2.79 -0.95 13.60
CA ALA A 96 2.42 -0.35 12.32
C ALA A 96 1.04 -0.85 11.92
N ASN A 97 0.02 -0.21 12.45
CA ASN A 97 -1.37 -0.56 12.22
C ASN A 97 -2.06 0.32 11.18
N THR A 98 -1.31 1.23 10.57
CA THR A 98 -1.78 2.01 9.42
C THR A 98 -0.72 1.97 8.32
N MET A 99 -1.13 1.55 7.14
CA MET A 99 -0.31 1.55 5.95
C MET A 99 -0.92 2.49 4.92
N ILE A 100 -0.08 3.30 4.31
CA ILE A 100 -0.48 4.19 3.21
C ILE A 100 0.36 3.83 2.00
N VAL A 101 -0.29 3.47 0.89
CA VAL A 101 0.40 3.20 -0.36
C VAL A 101 0.11 4.34 -1.32
N LEU A 102 1.13 5.12 -1.63
CA LEU A 102 1.02 6.23 -2.59
C LEU A 102 1.19 5.68 -4.02
N ASP A 103 0.49 6.28 -4.96
CA ASP A 103 0.46 5.82 -6.35
C ASP A 103 0.10 4.32 -6.44
N ALA A 104 -0.90 3.91 -5.69
CA ALA A 104 -1.29 2.51 -5.56
C ALA A 104 -1.72 1.86 -6.88
N ASP A 105 -2.16 2.66 -7.85
CA ASP A 105 -2.54 2.20 -9.18
C ASP A 105 -1.36 1.63 -9.98
N HIS A 106 -0.12 1.92 -9.58
CA HIS A 106 1.08 1.40 -10.23
C HIS A 106 1.52 0.02 -9.71
N TYR A 107 0.85 -0.51 -8.69
CA TYR A 107 1.22 -1.79 -8.09
C TYR A 107 0.38 -2.93 -8.64
N GLY A 108 1.00 -4.10 -8.79
CA GLY A 108 0.26 -5.31 -9.07
C GLY A 108 -0.55 -5.77 -7.85
N LEU A 109 -1.57 -6.58 -8.10
CA LEU A 109 -2.48 -7.06 -7.06
C LEU A 109 -1.75 -7.87 -5.99
N SER A 110 -0.84 -8.75 -6.39
CA SER A 110 -0.05 -9.55 -5.46
C SER A 110 0.86 -8.69 -4.58
N GLN A 111 1.44 -7.63 -5.16
CA GLN A 111 2.27 -6.69 -4.40
C GLN A 111 1.45 -5.96 -3.33
N LEU A 112 0.27 -5.48 -3.69
CA LEU A 112 -0.63 -4.80 -2.75
C LEU A 112 -1.06 -5.74 -1.62
N TYR A 113 -1.35 -6.99 -1.94
CA TYR A 113 -1.71 -7.98 -0.94
C TYR A 113 -0.56 -8.26 0.03
N GLN A 114 0.66 -8.42 -0.50
CA GLN A 114 1.84 -8.65 0.33
C GLN A 114 2.13 -7.46 1.24
N LEU A 115 2.01 -6.24 0.73
CA LEU A 115 2.17 -5.02 1.53
C LEU A 115 1.13 -4.97 2.64
N ARG A 116 -0.13 -5.21 2.32
CA ARG A 116 -1.21 -5.21 3.31
C ARG A 116 -0.97 -6.23 4.42
N GLY A 117 -0.39 -7.38 4.09
CA GLY A 117 -0.07 -8.42 5.06
C GLY A 117 1.03 -8.07 6.06
N ARG A 118 1.73 -6.95 5.84
CA ARG A 118 2.80 -6.52 6.74
C ARG A 118 2.33 -5.65 7.89
N VAL A 119 1.08 -5.23 7.89
CA VAL A 119 0.49 -4.43 8.96
C VAL A 119 -0.63 -5.21 9.61
N GLY A 120 -1.06 -4.77 10.80
CA GLY A 120 -2.18 -5.40 11.48
C GLY A 120 -1.85 -6.72 12.16
N ARG A 121 -0.60 -6.88 12.59
CA ARG A 121 -0.14 -8.10 13.27
C ARG A 121 -0.48 -8.13 14.75
N SER A 122 -1.03 -7.05 15.29
CA SER A 122 -1.48 -6.97 16.67
C SER A 122 -2.99 -7.17 16.76
N ASN A 123 -3.53 -7.16 17.98
CA ASN A 123 -4.97 -7.24 18.21
C ASN A 123 -5.71 -5.94 17.89
N ARG A 124 -4.99 -4.89 17.54
CA ARG A 124 -5.56 -3.62 17.17
C ARG A 124 -6.15 -3.64 15.77
N LEU A 125 -7.18 -2.84 15.54
CA LEU A 125 -7.74 -2.64 14.22
C LEU A 125 -6.69 -1.94 13.32
N ALA A 126 -6.44 -2.52 12.16
CA ALA A 126 -5.47 -2.02 11.21
C ALA A 126 -6.15 -1.42 9.97
N TYR A 127 -5.46 -0.50 9.33
CA TYR A 127 -5.97 0.21 8.17
C TYR A 127 -4.95 0.20 7.04
N ALA A 128 -5.43 -0.01 5.83
CA ALA A 128 -4.63 0.15 4.62
C ALA A 128 -5.31 1.17 3.71
N TYR A 129 -4.60 2.23 3.38
CA TYR A 129 -5.08 3.30 2.52
C TYR A 129 -4.33 3.23 1.20
N LEU A 130 -5.01 2.84 0.15
CA LEU A 130 -4.44 2.76 -1.19
C LEU A 130 -4.84 4.03 -1.93
N MET A 131 -3.87 4.91 -2.13
CA MET A 131 -4.13 6.24 -2.67
C MET A 131 -3.60 6.36 -4.10
N TYR A 132 -4.43 6.87 -4.99
CA TYR A 132 -4.06 7.21 -6.36
C TYR A 132 -4.11 8.72 -6.55
N GLN A 133 -3.36 9.23 -7.52
CA GLN A 133 -3.25 10.68 -7.71
C GLN A 133 -4.59 11.30 -8.09
N LYS A 134 -4.88 12.45 -7.49
CA LYS A 134 -6.06 13.24 -7.79
C LYS A 134 -6.09 13.62 -9.27
N ASP A 135 -7.28 13.60 -9.84
CA ASP A 135 -7.55 13.96 -11.24
C ASP A 135 -6.88 13.01 -12.26
N LYS A 136 -6.33 11.90 -11.81
CA LYS A 136 -5.78 10.89 -12.70
C LYS A 136 -6.86 9.92 -13.13
N VAL A 137 -6.93 9.66 -14.43
CA VAL A 137 -7.79 8.61 -14.97
C VAL A 137 -7.08 7.28 -14.80
N LEU A 138 -7.65 6.40 -14.01
CA LEU A 138 -7.10 5.06 -13.80
C LEU A 138 -7.32 4.20 -15.04
N THR A 139 -6.33 3.35 -15.36
CA THR A 139 -6.54 2.33 -16.36
C THR A 139 -7.56 1.32 -15.85
N GLU A 140 -8.23 0.63 -16.75
CA GLU A 140 -9.18 -0.41 -16.39
C GLU A 140 -8.53 -1.51 -15.52
N VAL A 141 -7.31 -1.88 -15.86
CA VAL A 141 -6.55 -2.87 -15.10
C VAL A 141 -6.28 -2.38 -13.68
N ALA A 142 -5.81 -1.14 -13.53
CA ALA A 142 -5.52 -0.56 -12.22
C ALA A 142 -6.78 -0.46 -11.37
N GLU A 143 -7.87 -0.01 -11.93
CA GLU A 143 -9.16 0.10 -11.23
C GLU A 143 -9.63 -1.27 -10.71
N LYS A 144 -9.53 -2.30 -11.54
CA LYS A 144 -9.90 -3.65 -11.13
C LYS A 144 -9.03 -4.22 -10.03
N ARG A 145 -7.71 -3.96 -10.11
CA ARG A 145 -6.78 -4.42 -9.07
C ARG A 145 -7.06 -3.75 -7.72
N LEU A 146 -7.29 -2.46 -7.72
CA LEU A 146 -7.58 -1.72 -6.49
C LEU A 146 -8.91 -2.17 -5.88
N LYS A 147 -9.91 -2.39 -6.70
CA LYS A 147 -11.20 -2.91 -6.25
C LYS A 147 -11.06 -4.33 -5.68
N ALA A 148 -10.29 -5.17 -6.34
CA ALA A 148 -10.08 -6.55 -5.88
C ALA A 148 -9.40 -6.61 -4.52
N ILE A 149 -8.33 -5.83 -4.31
CA ILE A 149 -7.62 -5.85 -3.04
C ILE A 149 -8.50 -5.36 -1.88
N ARG A 150 -9.40 -4.43 -2.14
CA ARG A 150 -10.35 -3.95 -1.14
C ARG A 150 -11.30 -5.05 -0.68
N GLU A 151 -11.67 -5.96 -1.58
CA GLU A 151 -12.60 -7.06 -1.29
C GLU A 151 -11.94 -8.22 -0.55
N PHE A 152 -10.61 -8.40 -0.66
CA PHE A 152 -9.90 -9.50 -0.03
C PHE A 152 -9.39 -9.12 1.35
N THR A 153 -10.22 -9.31 2.36
CA THR A 153 -9.90 -8.94 3.75
C THR A 153 -9.58 -10.13 4.64
N GLU A 154 -9.87 -11.36 4.19
CA GLU A 154 -9.77 -12.56 5.00
C GLU A 154 -8.38 -13.18 4.98
N PHE A 155 -8.04 -13.89 6.08
CA PHE A 155 -6.84 -14.71 6.15
C PHE A 155 -6.92 -15.82 5.10
N GLY A 156 -5.82 -16.07 4.41
CA GLY A 156 -5.79 -17.07 3.34
C GLY A 156 -6.22 -16.57 1.97
N ALA A 157 -6.57 -15.30 1.86
CA ALA A 157 -6.97 -14.70 0.59
C ALA A 157 -5.85 -14.65 -0.46
N GLY A 158 -4.60 -14.92 -0.09
CA GLY A 158 -3.47 -14.86 -1.02
C GLY A 158 -3.64 -15.69 -2.28
N PHE A 159 -4.22 -16.88 -2.16
CA PHE A 159 -4.50 -17.71 -3.32
C PHE A 159 -5.50 -17.04 -4.27
N LYS A 160 -6.57 -16.50 -3.72
CA LYS A 160 -7.59 -15.81 -4.53
C LYS A 160 -7.02 -14.54 -5.18
N VAL A 161 -6.17 -13.82 -4.48
CA VAL A 161 -5.48 -12.65 -5.03
C VAL A 161 -4.59 -13.04 -6.19
N ALA A 162 -3.81 -14.10 -6.05
CA ALA A 162 -2.93 -14.58 -7.11
C ALA A 162 -3.72 -15.02 -8.35
N MET A 163 -4.80 -15.74 -8.15
CA MET A 163 -5.66 -16.17 -9.24
C MET A 163 -6.32 -14.98 -9.95
N ARG A 164 -6.78 -14.00 -9.20
CA ARG A 164 -7.38 -12.79 -9.77
C ARG A 164 -6.37 -12.00 -10.59
N ASP A 165 -5.14 -11.87 -10.09
CA ASP A 165 -4.08 -11.14 -10.79
C ASP A 165 -3.74 -11.83 -12.13
N LEU A 166 -3.65 -13.15 -12.13
CA LEU A 166 -3.44 -13.92 -13.35
C LEU A 166 -4.57 -13.71 -14.36
N GLU A 167 -5.80 -13.72 -13.91
CA GLU A 167 -6.96 -13.46 -14.76
C GLU A 167 -6.89 -12.09 -15.42
N ILE A 168 -6.62 -11.05 -14.64
CA ILE A 168 -6.51 -9.68 -15.13
C ILE A 168 -5.39 -9.55 -16.15
N ARG A 169 -4.21 -10.10 -15.83
CA ARG A 169 -3.05 -10.05 -16.72
C ARG A 169 -3.25 -10.90 -17.97
N GLY A 170 -3.81 -12.10 -17.81
CA GLY A 170 -4.03 -13.02 -18.90
C GLY A 170 -4.97 -12.45 -19.96
N ALA A 171 -6.05 -11.85 -19.54
CA ALA A 171 -6.99 -11.19 -20.44
C ALA A 171 -6.32 -10.05 -21.22
N GLY A 172 -5.54 -9.20 -20.52
CA GLY A 172 -4.82 -8.11 -21.15
C GLY A 172 -3.77 -8.57 -22.14
N ASN A 173 -3.07 -9.66 -21.86
CA ASN A 173 -2.01 -10.19 -22.70
C ASN A 173 -2.54 -10.90 -23.95
N LEU A 174 -3.69 -11.56 -23.86
CA LEU A 174 -4.22 -12.37 -24.93
C LEU A 174 -4.96 -11.58 -26.00
N LEU A 175 -5.56 -10.46 -25.65
CA LEU A 175 -6.53 -9.79 -26.49
C LEU A 175 -6.07 -8.45 -27.08
N GLY A 176 -4.93 -7.94 -26.65
CA GLY A 176 -4.51 -6.60 -27.02
C GLY A 176 -5.40 -5.53 -26.38
N THR A 177 -5.06 -4.27 -26.61
CA THR A 177 -5.64 -3.16 -25.86
C THR A 177 -7.13 -2.90 -26.14
N ALA A 178 -7.57 -3.05 -27.38
CA ALA A 178 -8.93 -2.69 -27.75
C ALA A 178 -9.98 -3.71 -27.32
N GLN A 179 -9.60 -4.97 -27.21
CA GLN A 179 -10.50 -6.07 -26.88
C GLN A 179 -10.36 -6.53 -25.43
N SER A 180 -9.23 -6.25 -24.83
CA SER A 180 -8.93 -6.69 -23.46
C SER A 180 -9.90 -6.13 -22.43
N GLY A 181 -10.36 -4.90 -22.60
CA GLY A 181 -11.29 -4.28 -21.67
C GLY A 181 -12.59 -5.07 -21.49
N HIS A 182 -13.18 -5.51 -22.61
CA HIS A 182 -14.42 -6.30 -22.57
C HIS A 182 -14.21 -7.66 -21.91
N MET A 183 -13.15 -8.35 -22.29
CA MET A 183 -12.86 -9.68 -21.71
C MET A 183 -12.45 -9.59 -20.26
N MET A 184 -11.76 -8.56 -19.87
CA MET A 184 -11.41 -8.32 -18.49
C MET A 184 -12.66 -8.07 -17.65
N ASN A 185 -13.62 -7.33 -18.16
CA ASN A 185 -14.89 -7.11 -17.49
C ASN A 185 -15.65 -8.42 -17.28
N VAL A 186 -15.72 -9.27 -18.29
CA VAL A 186 -16.36 -10.58 -18.21
C VAL A 186 -15.64 -11.47 -17.17
N GLY A 187 -14.32 -11.54 -17.23
CA GLY A 187 -13.55 -12.31 -16.26
C GLY A 187 -13.72 -11.82 -14.84
N TYR A 188 -13.73 -10.52 -14.67
CA TYR A 188 -13.95 -9.90 -13.36
C TYR A 188 -15.32 -10.21 -12.79
N GLU A 189 -16.38 -10.04 -13.59
CA GLU A 189 -17.73 -10.35 -13.16
C GLU A 189 -17.89 -11.82 -12.81
N LEU A 190 -17.35 -12.71 -13.63
CA LEU A 190 -17.41 -14.14 -13.37
C LEU A 190 -16.71 -14.49 -12.06
N TYR A 191 -15.55 -13.92 -11.81
CA TYR A 191 -14.83 -14.14 -10.55
C TYR A 191 -15.65 -13.65 -9.35
N CYS A 192 -16.25 -12.47 -9.45
CA CYS A 192 -17.06 -11.91 -8.38
C CYS A 192 -18.28 -12.79 -8.06
N LYS A 193 -18.85 -13.43 -9.07
CA LYS A 193 -19.99 -14.37 -8.87
C LYS A 193 -19.56 -15.66 -8.18
N MET A 194 -18.32 -16.06 -8.33
CA MET A 194 -17.77 -17.28 -7.72
C MET A 194 -17.35 -17.08 -6.26
N VAL A 195 -17.20 -15.85 -5.85
CA VAL A 195 -16.80 -15.48 -4.50
C VAL A 195 -18.00 -15.00 -3.69
#